data_636cb41d34efbc3073acc0cb266531df
#
_entry.id   636cb41d34efbc3073acc0cb266531df
#
_cell.length_a   1.000
_cell.length_b   1.000
_cell.length_c   1.000
_cell.angle_alpha   90.00
_cell.angle_beta   90.00
_cell.angle_gamma   90.00
#
_symmetry.space_group_name_H-M   'P 1'
#
loop_
_entity.id
_entity.type
_entity.pdbx_description
1 polymer ?
#
loop_
_entity_poly.entity_id
_entity_poly.type
_entity_poly.pdbx_seq_one_letter_code
_entity_poly.pdbx_strand_id
1 'polypeptide(L)'
;MYKRQHLNPSFGKGRAVGEAIIANMYADGDDGRIPVVAVAGTNGKTTTVRLTAHLLGAAGNRVGMTNSDGVYVDNLRIDTGDCSGPRSARSVLMHPDVDAAVFETARGGILREGLAFDRCNVAIVTNIGMGDHLGLGYISTVEDLAVVKRVIVQHVHPTGTAVLNAADPIVAEMAASCPGTITYFAEDRNHPVLATHRAQGLRSVYRDGDAIVAAQGAEEVRFPLADIPLTRNGTITFQVENAMASIAAAWALDLDWDIIRRGLATFVNDAQTAPGRFNVFEHRGATVIADYGHNPDAILALVRAVDAMPAKRRSVVISGAGDRRDEDIRMQTEILGAAFDDVLLYQDQCQRGRADGEVLALLQEGLVGAPRTTHIEEIHGEFLAIDTALARLAPGDLCLILVDQVEDALDHIARRIAEG
;
A
#
# COMPACT_ATOMS: atom_id res chain seq x y z
N MET A 1 -18.69 -37.24 -5.09
CA MET A 1 -18.94 -36.77 -6.47
C MET A 1 -20.45 -36.58 -6.63
N TYR A 2 -20.95 -35.33 -6.62
CA TYR A 2 -22.38 -35.06 -6.80
C TYR A 2 -22.75 -35.37 -8.23
N LYS A 3 -23.85 -36.17 -8.41
CA LYS A 3 -24.34 -36.49 -9.74
C LYS A 3 -24.99 -35.24 -10.32
N ARG A 4 -24.59 -34.82 -11.53
CA ARG A 4 -25.08 -33.63 -12.23
C ARG A 4 -26.61 -33.51 -12.27
N GLN A 5 -27.32 -34.62 -12.31
CA GLN A 5 -28.80 -34.68 -12.34
C GLN A 5 -29.46 -34.12 -11.04
N HIS A 6 -28.73 -34.01 -9.93
CA HIS A 6 -29.22 -33.38 -8.72
C HIS A 6 -29.08 -31.88 -8.73
N LEU A 7 -28.24 -31.34 -9.63
CA LEU A 7 -27.96 -29.90 -9.72
C LEU A 7 -28.83 -29.19 -10.77
N ASN A 8 -29.58 -29.94 -11.59
CA ASN A 8 -30.47 -29.36 -12.60
C ASN A 8 -31.86 -30.02 -12.58
N PRO A 9 -32.58 -29.94 -11.47
CA PRO A 9 -33.87 -30.67 -11.36
C PRO A 9 -35.00 -30.03 -12.19
N SER A 10 -34.93 -28.71 -12.42
CA SER A 10 -36.04 -27.93 -12.96
C SER A 10 -36.06 -27.87 -14.50
N PHE A 11 -34.94 -28.05 -15.16
CA PHE A 11 -34.83 -27.79 -16.60
C PHE A 11 -34.57 -28.98 -17.48
N GLY A 12 -34.29 -30.17 -16.90
CA GLY A 12 -34.02 -31.38 -17.66
C GLY A 12 -32.82 -31.30 -18.62
N LYS A 13 -32.02 -30.19 -18.53
CA LYS A 13 -30.91 -29.91 -19.43
C LYS A 13 -29.57 -30.25 -18.76
N GLY A 14 -29.23 -31.51 -18.64
CA GLY A 14 -28.01 -31.96 -17.96
C GLY A 14 -26.69 -31.35 -18.48
N ARG A 15 -26.71 -30.64 -19.60
CA ARG A 15 -25.55 -29.90 -20.14
C ARG A 15 -25.46 -28.45 -19.69
N ALA A 16 -26.55 -27.85 -19.20
CA ALA A 16 -26.65 -26.45 -18.75
C ALA A 16 -26.65 -26.36 -17.22
N VAL A 17 -25.88 -27.18 -16.54
CA VAL A 17 -25.84 -27.25 -15.07
C VAL A 17 -25.36 -25.93 -14.45
N GLY A 18 -24.41 -25.23 -15.08
CA GLY A 18 -23.92 -23.95 -14.59
C GLY A 18 -25.00 -22.86 -14.57
N GLU A 19 -25.78 -22.76 -15.66
CA GLU A 19 -26.90 -21.79 -15.75
C GLU A 19 -27.97 -22.08 -14.69
N ALA A 20 -28.31 -23.36 -14.47
CA ALA A 20 -29.29 -23.76 -13.48
C ALA A 20 -28.82 -23.48 -12.04
N ILE A 21 -27.52 -23.65 -11.75
CA ILE A 21 -26.95 -23.30 -10.46
C ILE A 21 -27.05 -21.79 -10.23
N ILE A 22 -26.62 -20.98 -11.20
CA ILE A 22 -26.66 -19.54 -11.11
C ILE A 22 -28.11 -19.03 -10.92
N ALA A 23 -29.04 -19.53 -11.73
CA ALA A 23 -30.45 -19.15 -11.65
C ALA A 23 -31.13 -19.53 -10.30
N ASN A 24 -30.60 -20.53 -9.61
CA ASN A 24 -31.10 -20.90 -8.27
C ASN A 24 -30.38 -20.17 -7.12
N MET A 25 -29.18 -19.67 -7.35
CA MET A 25 -28.40 -18.95 -6.33
C MET A 25 -28.73 -17.44 -6.29
N TYR A 26 -29.09 -16.87 -7.40
CA TYR A 26 -29.32 -15.43 -7.53
C TYR A 26 -30.76 -15.15 -7.98
N ALA A 27 -31.38 -14.12 -7.43
CA ALA A 27 -32.70 -13.67 -7.85
C ALA A 27 -32.68 -13.12 -9.27
N ASP A 28 -33.85 -13.06 -9.93
CA ASP A 28 -33.95 -12.49 -11.27
C ASP A 28 -33.42 -11.03 -11.30
N GLY A 29 -32.40 -10.80 -12.13
CA GLY A 29 -31.72 -9.51 -12.26
C GLY A 29 -30.50 -9.30 -11.35
N ASP A 30 -30.22 -10.24 -10.43
CA ASP A 30 -28.97 -10.26 -9.67
C ASP A 30 -27.90 -10.99 -10.47
N ASP A 31 -26.79 -10.32 -10.76
CA ASP A 31 -25.64 -10.90 -11.48
C ASP A 31 -24.62 -11.54 -10.54
N GLY A 32 -24.88 -11.56 -9.23
CA GLY A 32 -24.01 -12.15 -8.19
C GLY A 32 -22.70 -11.39 -7.98
N ARG A 33 -22.63 -10.14 -8.43
CA ARG A 33 -21.41 -9.34 -8.30
C ARG A 33 -21.39 -8.58 -6.99
N ILE A 34 -20.22 -8.51 -6.40
CA ILE A 34 -19.92 -7.64 -5.26
C ILE A 34 -19.03 -6.48 -5.73
N PRO A 35 -19.04 -5.34 -5.02
CA PRO A 35 -18.08 -4.27 -5.27
C PRO A 35 -16.64 -4.76 -5.15
N VAL A 36 -15.82 -4.47 -6.19
CA VAL A 36 -14.40 -4.81 -6.24
C VAL A 36 -13.59 -3.54 -6.38
N VAL A 37 -12.63 -3.35 -5.46
CA VAL A 37 -11.59 -2.31 -5.53
C VAL A 37 -10.25 -2.98 -5.81
N ALA A 38 -9.58 -2.57 -6.88
CA ALA A 38 -8.24 -3.02 -7.22
C ALA A 38 -7.22 -1.91 -6.98
N VAL A 39 -6.12 -2.19 -6.28
CA VAL A 39 -5.10 -1.20 -5.94
C VAL A 39 -3.75 -1.63 -6.50
N ALA A 40 -3.20 -0.83 -7.39
CA ALA A 40 -1.85 -0.98 -7.91
C ALA A 40 -1.00 0.28 -7.62
N GLY A 41 0.29 0.15 -7.81
CA GLY A 41 1.26 1.23 -7.59
C GLY A 41 2.60 0.67 -7.18
N THR A 42 3.63 1.49 -7.08
CA THR A 42 4.92 1.09 -6.53
C THR A 42 4.85 1.08 -5.01
N ASN A 43 4.47 2.18 -4.40
CA ASN A 43 4.36 2.36 -2.96
C ASN A 43 2.92 2.71 -2.53
N GLY A 44 2.58 2.51 -1.26
CA GLY A 44 1.29 2.88 -0.68
C GLY A 44 0.15 1.85 -0.86
N LYS A 45 0.33 0.81 -1.67
CA LYS A 45 -0.72 -0.19 -1.98
C LYS A 45 -1.35 -0.81 -0.73
N THR A 46 -0.55 -1.42 0.12
CA THR A 46 -1.03 -2.16 1.30
C THR A 46 -1.81 -1.25 2.26
N THR A 47 -1.29 -0.04 2.52
CA THR A 47 -1.98 0.94 3.38
C THR A 47 -3.30 1.38 2.75
N THR A 48 -3.31 1.68 1.45
CA THR A 48 -4.53 2.08 0.73
C THR A 48 -5.57 0.96 0.72
N VAL A 49 -5.15 -0.30 0.50
CA VAL A 49 -6.02 -1.49 0.59
C VAL A 49 -6.64 -1.62 1.97
N ARG A 50 -5.81 -1.56 3.02
CA ARG A 50 -6.27 -1.70 4.40
C ARG A 50 -7.21 -0.58 4.83
N LEU A 51 -6.87 0.68 4.50
CA LEU A 51 -7.73 1.82 4.81
C LEU A 51 -9.05 1.75 4.02
N THR A 52 -9.01 1.42 2.73
CA THR A 52 -10.22 1.27 1.91
C THR A 52 -11.11 0.14 2.44
N ALA A 53 -10.53 -0.99 2.81
CA ALA A 53 -11.26 -2.10 3.43
C ALA A 53 -11.89 -1.69 4.76
N HIS A 54 -11.17 -0.92 5.58
CA HIS A 54 -11.68 -0.39 6.85
C HIS A 54 -12.88 0.56 6.63
N LEU A 55 -12.83 1.43 5.62
CA LEU A 55 -13.94 2.33 5.27
C LEU A 55 -15.18 1.53 4.83
N LEU A 56 -15.00 0.49 4.01
CA LEU A 56 -16.09 -0.40 3.60
C LEU A 56 -16.67 -1.19 4.78
N GLY A 57 -15.82 -1.65 5.71
CA GLY A 57 -16.24 -2.30 6.96
C GLY A 57 -17.03 -1.36 7.85
N ALA A 58 -16.62 -0.08 7.95
CA ALA A 58 -17.36 0.96 8.68
C ALA A 58 -18.76 1.23 8.09
N ALA A 59 -18.96 0.93 6.81
CA ALA A 59 -20.26 0.97 6.14
C ALA A 59 -21.11 -0.29 6.35
N GLY A 60 -20.59 -1.28 7.10
CA GLY A 60 -21.31 -2.51 7.45
C GLY A 60 -21.07 -3.68 6.51
N ASN A 61 -20.13 -3.57 5.54
CA ASN A 61 -19.78 -4.69 4.67
C ASN A 61 -18.85 -5.67 5.37
N ARG A 62 -19.03 -6.96 5.11
CA ARG A 62 -18.04 -8.01 5.40
C ARG A 62 -17.01 -8.00 4.27
N VAL A 63 -15.87 -7.38 4.53
CA VAL A 63 -14.88 -7.09 3.50
C VAL A 63 -13.91 -8.25 3.35
N GLY A 64 -13.75 -8.73 2.11
CA GLY A 64 -12.63 -9.58 1.70
C GLY A 64 -11.46 -8.72 1.23
N MET A 65 -10.27 -8.95 1.76
CA MET A 65 -9.08 -8.17 1.45
C MET A 65 -7.88 -9.07 1.19
N THR A 66 -7.08 -8.73 0.18
CA THR A 66 -5.76 -9.36 -0.05
C THR A 66 -4.67 -8.32 -0.15
N ASN A 67 -3.53 -8.60 0.45
CA ASN A 67 -2.35 -7.75 0.41
C ASN A 67 -1.05 -8.56 0.56
N SER A 68 0.09 -7.89 0.68
CA SER A 68 1.41 -8.52 0.86
C SER A 68 1.56 -9.31 2.16
N ASP A 69 0.65 -9.14 3.13
CA ASP A 69 0.74 -9.77 4.45
C ASP A 69 -0.24 -10.94 4.62
N GLY A 70 -1.25 -11.07 3.73
CA GLY A 70 -2.22 -12.16 3.81
C GLY A 70 -3.54 -11.95 3.09
N VAL A 71 -4.45 -12.89 3.34
CA VAL A 71 -5.87 -12.84 2.95
C VAL A 71 -6.71 -12.64 4.21
N TYR A 72 -7.64 -11.71 4.14
CA TYR A 72 -8.53 -11.36 5.25
C TYR A 72 -10.00 -11.41 4.82
N VAL A 73 -10.85 -11.91 5.69
CA VAL A 73 -12.32 -11.83 5.56
C VAL A 73 -12.87 -11.29 6.86
N ASP A 74 -13.59 -10.17 6.80
CA ASP A 74 -14.17 -9.49 7.97
C ASP A 74 -13.13 -9.26 9.09
N ASN A 75 -11.96 -8.74 8.75
CA ASN A 75 -10.79 -8.53 9.60
C ASN A 75 -10.11 -9.80 10.15
N LEU A 76 -10.65 -11.00 9.89
CA LEU A 76 -10.00 -12.24 10.26
C LEU A 76 -9.00 -12.66 9.18
N ARG A 77 -7.73 -12.83 9.52
CA ARG A 77 -6.71 -13.36 8.61
C ARG A 77 -6.92 -14.86 8.41
N ILE A 78 -7.15 -15.27 7.17
CA ILE A 78 -7.42 -16.67 6.78
C ILE A 78 -6.26 -17.31 6.01
N ASP A 79 -5.30 -16.52 5.50
CA ASP A 79 -4.07 -16.99 4.86
C ASP A 79 -2.95 -15.98 5.11
N THR A 80 -1.69 -16.42 5.01
CA THR A 80 -0.48 -15.64 5.34
C THR A 80 0.49 -15.59 4.16
N GLY A 81 1.37 -14.57 4.16
CA GLY A 81 2.40 -14.34 3.14
C GLY A 81 1.94 -13.41 2.04
N ASP A 82 2.73 -13.29 0.97
CA ASP A 82 2.41 -12.41 -0.16
C ASP A 82 1.19 -12.92 -0.92
N CYS A 83 0.05 -12.34 -0.58
CA CYS A 83 -1.27 -12.63 -1.14
C CYS A 83 -1.74 -11.55 -2.15
N SER A 84 -0.84 -10.76 -2.70
CA SER A 84 -1.13 -9.68 -3.67
C SER A 84 -1.41 -10.17 -5.11
N GLY A 85 -1.65 -11.47 -5.30
CA GLY A 85 -1.85 -12.10 -6.59
C GLY A 85 -3.28 -12.59 -6.85
N PRO A 86 -3.58 -13.01 -8.10
CA PRO A 86 -4.93 -13.42 -8.52
C PRO A 86 -5.46 -14.66 -7.79
N ARG A 87 -4.58 -15.56 -7.35
CA ARG A 87 -4.99 -16.77 -6.61
C ARG A 87 -5.69 -16.40 -5.30
N SER A 88 -5.11 -15.47 -4.54
CA SER A 88 -5.67 -15.00 -3.27
C SER A 88 -6.96 -14.20 -3.50
N ALA A 89 -7.00 -13.38 -4.54
CA ALA A 89 -8.21 -12.64 -4.91
C ALA A 89 -9.37 -13.61 -5.29
N ARG A 90 -9.11 -14.71 -6.00
CA ARG A 90 -10.11 -15.75 -6.26
C ARG A 90 -10.64 -16.39 -4.99
N SER A 91 -9.79 -16.64 -4.02
CA SER A 91 -10.22 -17.21 -2.73
C SER A 91 -11.22 -16.31 -2.01
N VAL A 92 -10.98 -14.99 -2.03
CA VAL A 92 -11.90 -13.99 -1.50
C VAL A 92 -13.21 -13.94 -2.28
N LEU A 93 -13.15 -13.88 -3.63
CA LEU A 93 -14.35 -13.81 -4.48
C LEU A 93 -15.24 -15.04 -4.39
N MET A 94 -14.68 -16.19 -3.99
CA MET A 94 -15.45 -17.43 -3.79
C MET A 94 -15.95 -17.59 -2.35
N HIS A 95 -15.59 -16.68 -1.44
CA HIS A 95 -15.98 -16.79 -0.04
C HIS A 95 -17.44 -16.31 0.16
N PRO A 96 -18.33 -17.14 0.74
CA PRO A 96 -19.76 -16.82 0.81
C PRO A 96 -20.13 -15.64 1.70
N ASP A 97 -19.23 -15.26 2.60
CA ASP A 97 -19.49 -14.18 3.57
C ASP A 97 -18.92 -12.83 3.13
N VAL A 98 -18.40 -12.72 1.90
CA VAL A 98 -17.82 -11.46 1.41
C VAL A 98 -18.85 -10.63 0.66
N ASP A 99 -19.10 -9.41 1.13
CA ASP A 99 -20.03 -8.46 0.54
C ASP A 99 -19.33 -7.39 -0.34
N ALA A 100 -18.04 -7.16 -0.09
CA ALA A 100 -17.19 -6.26 -0.88
C ALA A 100 -15.73 -6.74 -0.85
N ALA A 101 -14.96 -6.48 -1.89
CA ALA A 101 -13.58 -6.95 -2.01
C ALA A 101 -12.60 -5.83 -2.30
N VAL A 102 -11.44 -5.83 -1.64
CA VAL A 102 -10.33 -4.89 -1.87
C VAL A 102 -9.04 -5.66 -2.10
N PHE A 103 -8.45 -5.53 -3.27
CA PHE A 103 -7.31 -6.32 -3.69
C PHE A 103 -6.06 -5.48 -3.91
N GLU A 104 -4.99 -5.79 -3.20
CA GLU A 104 -3.66 -5.41 -3.64
C GLU A 104 -3.32 -6.19 -4.92
N THR A 105 -2.99 -5.46 -5.99
CA THR A 105 -2.75 -6.05 -7.30
C THR A 105 -1.30 -5.79 -7.71
N ALA A 106 -0.42 -6.71 -7.33
CA ALA A 106 1.01 -6.58 -7.57
C ALA A 106 1.38 -7.00 -9.00
N ARG A 107 2.44 -6.36 -9.50
CA ARG A 107 3.01 -6.64 -10.83
C ARG A 107 3.23 -8.12 -11.11
N GLY A 108 3.86 -8.82 -10.17
CA GLY A 108 4.18 -10.24 -10.33
C GLY A 108 2.97 -11.14 -10.52
N GLY A 109 1.85 -10.83 -9.85
CA GLY A 109 0.58 -11.53 -10.02
C GLY A 109 0.00 -11.29 -11.42
N ILE A 110 -0.08 -10.03 -11.85
CA ILE A 110 -0.60 -9.65 -13.18
C ILE A 110 0.18 -10.34 -14.30
N LEU A 111 1.52 -10.33 -14.22
CA LEU A 111 2.37 -10.94 -15.26
C LEU A 111 2.24 -12.46 -15.35
N ARG A 112 2.01 -13.13 -14.22
CA ARG A 112 1.93 -14.60 -14.19
C ARG A 112 0.56 -15.15 -14.55
N GLU A 113 -0.51 -14.51 -14.06
CA GLU A 113 -1.87 -15.08 -14.10
C GLU A 113 -2.95 -14.06 -14.49
N GLY A 114 -2.60 -12.80 -14.76
CA GLY A 114 -3.55 -11.73 -15.03
C GLY A 114 -4.32 -11.27 -13.78
N LEU A 115 -5.61 -10.97 -13.94
CA LEU A 115 -6.52 -10.59 -12.87
C LEU A 115 -7.44 -11.74 -12.48
N ALA A 116 -7.92 -11.77 -11.23
CA ALA A 116 -8.91 -12.76 -10.78
C ALA A 116 -10.36 -12.34 -11.10
N PHE A 117 -10.56 -11.13 -11.54
CA PHE A 117 -11.85 -10.50 -11.87
C PHE A 117 -11.81 -9.98 -13.31
N ASP A 118 -12.96 -9.94 -13.95
CA ASP A 118 -13.13 -9.37 -15.29
C ASP A 118 -13.30 -7.85 -15.26
N ARG A 119 -13.90 -7.32 -14.18
CA ARG A 119 -14.14 -5.89 -13.96
C ARG A 119 -14.06 -5.55 -12.48
N CYS A 120 -13.60 -4.32 -12.17
CA CYS A 120 -13.66 -3.72 -10.85
C CYS A 120 -14.53 -2.45 -10.87
N ASN A 121 -15.13 -2.12 -9.74
CA ASN A 121 -15.88 -0.88 -9.56
C ASN A 121 -14.94 0.31 -9.41
N VAL A 122 -13.81 0.10 -8.72
CA VAL A 122 -12.79 1.12 -8.53
C VAL A 122 -11.41 0.53 -8.79
N ALA A 123 -10.61 1.23 -9.59
CA ALA A 123 -9.17 0.97 -9.73
C ALA A 123 -8.39 2.14 -9.13
N ILE A 124 -7.48 1.88 -8.21
CA ILE A 124 -6.60 2.89 -7.61
C ILE A 124 -5.18 2.67 -8.12
N VAL A 125 -4.54 3.71 -8.66
CA VAL A 125 -3.11 3.69 -8.94
C VAL A 125 -2.43 4.79 -8.15
N THR A 126 -1.60 4.40 -7.18
CA THR A 126 -0.99 5.34 -6.23
C THR A 126 0.19 6.10 -6.84
N ASN A 127 1.14 5.39 -7.43
CA ASN A 127 2.34 5.95 -8.07
C ASN A 127 3.06 4.89 -8.91
N ILE A 128 3.89 5.33 -9.83
CA ILE A 128 4.80 4.48 -10.61
C ILE A 128 6.22 4.99 -10.40
N GLY A 129 7.04 4.21 -9.70
CA GLY A 129 8.42 4.56 -9.40
C GLY A 129 9.41 3.51 -9.84
N MET A 130 10.71 3.84 -9.78
CA MET A 130 11.81 2.95 -10.19
C MET A 130 11.97 1.75 -9.24
N GLY A 131 11.43 1.84 -8.01
CA GLY A 131 11.63 0.86 -6.96
C GLY A 131 10.90 -0.48 -7.09
N ASP A 132 10.19 -0.77 -8.19
CA ASP A 132 9.34 -1.97 -8.31
C ASP A 132 9.98 -3.07 -9.17
N HIS A 133 11.10 -3.65 -8.67
CA HIS A 133 11.78 -4.80 -9.29
C HIS A 133 12.06 -4.64 -10.80
N LEU A 134 12.54 -3.48 -11.24
CA LEU A 134 13.01 -3.30 -12.61
C LEU A 134 14.14 -4.30 -12.92
N GLY A 135 14.16 -4.80 -14.13
CA GLY A 135 15.09 -5.84 -14.58
C GLY A 135 14.58 -7.28 -14.42
N LEU A 136 13.44 -7.49 -13.75
CA LEU A 136 12.82 -8.81 -13.62
C LEU A 136 11.58 -8.98 -14.51
N GLY A 137 11.43 -10.17 -15.12
CA GLY A 137 10.25 -10.54 -15.88
C GLY A 137 10.03 -9.68 -17.14
N TYR A 138 11.10 -9.31 -17.82
CA TYR A 138 11.10 -8.46 -19.04
C TYR A 138 10.62 -7.02 -18.83
N ILE A 139 10.48 -6.58 -17.58
CA ILE A 139 10.11 -5.20 -17.22
C ILE A 139 11.39 -4.45 -16.89
N SER A 140 11.86 -3.63 -17.82
CA SER A 140 13.16 -2.95 -17.71
C SER A 140 13.03 -1.46 -17.43
N THR A 141 11.88 -0.87 -17.75
CA THR A 141 11.63 0.56 -17.62
C THR A 141 10.38 0.84 -16.78
N VAL A 142 10.23 2.08 -16.37
CA VAL A 142 9.03 2.57 -15.66
C VAL A 142 7.79 2.53 -16.57
N GLU A 143 7.99 2.75 -17.85
CA GLU A 143 6.96 2.68 -18.88
C GLU A 143 6.45 1.25 -19.06
N ASP A 144 7.33 0.25 -19.08
CA ASP A 144 6.91 -1.17 -19.08
C ASP A 144 6.08 -1.49 -17.85
N LEU A 145 6.53 -1.00 -16.67
CA LEU A 145 5.81 -1.17 -15.41
C LEU A 145 4.43 -0.51 -15.45
N ALA A 146 4.32 0.67 -16.05
CA ALA A 146 3.07 1.37 -16.24
C ALA A 146 2.08 0.58 -17.11
N VAL A 147 2.55 -0.07 -18.18
CA VAL A 147 1.72 -0.94 -19.01
C VAL A 147 1.10 -2.07 -18.20
N VAL A 148 1.88 -2.72 -17.33
CA VAL A 148 1.39 -3.81 -16.48
C VAL A 148 0.36 -3.29 -15.47
N LYS A 149 0.65 -2.20 -14.76
CA LYS A 149 -0.25 -1.67 -13.71
C LYS A 149 -1.52 -1.02 -14.29
N ARG A 150 -1.46 -0.49 -15.51
CA ARG A 150 -2.61 0.06 -16.23
C ARG A 150 -3.73 -0.96 -16.47
N VAL A 151 -3.42 -2.25 -16.44
CA VAL A 151 -4.41 -3.32 -16.67
C VAL A 151 -5.62 -3.19 -15.73
N ILE A 152 -5.43 -2.82 -14.46
CA ILE A 152 -6.58 -2.63 -13.55
C ILE A 152 -7.48 -1.45 -13.98
N VAL A 153 -6.88 -0.37 -14.52
CA VAL A 153 -7.62 0.80 -15.03
C VAL A 153 -8.45 0.43 -16.26
N GLN A 154 -7.89 -0.39 -17.14
CA GLN A 154 -8.58 -0.89 -18.35
C GLN A 154 -9.76 -1.81 -18.02
N HIS A 155 -9.77 -2.40 -16.81
CA HIS A 155 -10.82 -3.29 -16.34
C HIS A 155 -11.81 -2.61 -15.37
N VAL A 156 -11.80 -1.29 -15.29
CA VAL A 156 -12.84 -0.54 -14.59
C VAL A 156 -14.17 -0.76 -15.31
N HIS A 157 -15.23 -0.99 -14.54
CA HIS A 157 -16.58 -1.09 -15.08
C HIS A 157 -16.97 0.24 -15.78
N PRO A 158 -17.73 0.26 -16.88
CA PRO A 158 -18.14 1.52 -17.55
C PRO A 158 -18.83 2.54 -16.64
N THR A 159 -19.48 2.10 -15.57
CA THR A 159 -20.06 2.97 -14.53
C THR A 159 -19.16 3.13 -13.30
N GLY A 160 -17.97 2.53 -13.32
CA GLY A 160 -17.00 2.60 -12.24
C GLY A 160 -16.05 3.79 -12.37
N THR A 161 -15.02 3.82 -11.53
CA THR A 161 -14.11 4.96 -11.41
C THR A 161 -12.65 4.50 -11.31
N ALA A 162 -11.76 5.13 -12.07
CA ALA A 162 -10.33 5.07 -11.78
C ALA A 162 -9.92 6.25 -10.88
N VAL A 163 -9.25 5.94 -9.77
CA VAL A 163 -8.66 6.88 -8.82
C VAL A 163 -7.16 6.98 -9.09
N LEU A 164 -6.72 8.11 -9.61
CA LEU A 164 -5.37 8.27 -10.16
C LEU A 164 -4.64 9.43 -9.50
N ASN A 165 -3.36 9.23 -9.19
CA ASN A 165 -2.48 10.30 -8.69
C ASN A 165 -2.14 11.28 -9.84
N ALA A 166 -2.65 12.51 -9.74
CA ALA A 166 -2.40 13.55 -10.74
C ALA A 166 -0.94 14.07 -10.72
N ALA A 167 -0.25 13.94 -9.60
CA ALA A 167 1.13 14.39 -9.45
C ALA A 167 2.16 13.45 -10.11
N ASP A 168 1.73 12.22 -10.43
CA ASP A 168 2.52 11.26 -11.19
C ASP A 168 2.07 11.30 -12.66
N PRO A 169 2.88 11.83 -13.59
CA PRO A 169 2.48 11.99 -14.99
C PRO A 169 2.16 10.65 -15.67
N ILE A 170 2.87 9.57 -15.31
CA ILE A 170 2.66 8.24 -15.88
C ILE A 170 1.29 7.70 -15.41
N VAL A 171 0.95 7.91 -14.14
CA VAL A 171 -0.37 7.53 -13.60
C VAL A 171 -1.47 8.39 -14.20
N ALA A 172 -1.27 9.70 -14.31
CA ALA A 172 -2.26 10.61 -14.88
C ALA A 172 -2.65 10.25 -16.32
N GLU A 173 -1.68 9.82 -17.14
CA GLU A 173 -1.91 9.38 -18.52
C GLU A 173 -2.75 8.10 -18.63
N MET A 174 -2.83 7.27 -17.58
CA MET A 174 -3.65 6.07 -17.58
C MET A 174 -5.14 6.36 -17.71
N ALA A 175 -5.57 7.59 -17.42
CA ALA A 175 -6.97 8.05 -17.57
C ALA A 175 -7.53 7.78 -18.97
N ALA A 176 -6.72 7.93 -20.02
CA ALA A 176 -7.11 7.67 -21.41
C ALA A 176 -7.50 6.20 -21.67
N SER A 177 -7.15 5.27 -20.78
CA SER A 177 -7.42 3.84 -20.90
C SER A 177 -8.62 3.38 -20.05
N CYS A 178 -9.21 4.28 -19.24
CA CYS A 178 -10.32 3.94 -18.37
C CYS A 178 -11.65 3.97 -19.13
N PRO A 179 -12.44 2.89 -19.10
CA PRO A 179 -13.77 2.88 -19.70
C PRO A 179 -14.84 3.60 -18.85
N GLY A 180 -14.55 3.86 -17.58
CA GLY A 180 -15.42 4.54 -16.62
C GLY A 180 -15.05 6.00 -16.41
N THR A 181 -15.34 6.52 -15.22
CA THR A 181 -15.01 7.89 -14.81
C THR A 181 -13.63 7.97 -14.15
N ILE A 182 -13.12 9.20 -14.03
CA ILE A 182 -11.84 9.48 -13.37
C ILE A 182 -12.08 10.34 -12.13
N THR A 183 -11.41 9.98 -11.05
CA THR A 183 -11.19 10.86 -9.90
C THR A 183 -9.70 11.04 -9.73
N TYR A 184 -9.19 12.26 -9.86
CA TYR A 184 -7.80 12.55 -9.57
C TYR A 184 -7.59 12.94 -8.11
N PHE A 185 -6.44 12.54 -7.55
CA PHE A 185 -5.96 13.08 -6.28
C PHE A 185 -4.53 13.64 -6.41
N ALA A 186 -4.22 14.65 -5.61
CA ALA A 186 -2.86 15.20 -5.45
C ALA A 186 -2.74 16.04 -4.18
N GLU A 187 -1.54 16.15 -3.61
CA GLU A 187 -1.29 17.07 -2.48
C GLU A 187 -1.46 18.54 -2.90
N ASP A 188 -0.90 18.91 -4.04
CA ASP A 188 -1.03 20.28 -4.54
C ASP A 188 -2.37 20.47 -5.27
N ARG A 189 -3.27 21.24 -4.63
CA ARG A 189 -4.56 21.63 -5.23
C ARG A 189 -4.44 22.36 -6.59
N ASN A 190 -3.28 22.96 -6.84
CA ASN A 190 -3.01 23.72 -8.06
C ASN A 190 -2.24 22.91 -9.12
N HIS A 191 -1.98 21.62 -8.86
CA HIS A 191 -1.35 20.77 -9.85
C HIS A 191 -2.12 20.85 -11.18
N PRO A 192 -1.46 21.10 -12.33
CA PRO A 192 -2.14 21.43 -13.59
C PRO A 192 -3.20 20.43 -14.03
N VAL A 193 -2.91 19.12 -13.92
CA VAL A 193 -3.84 18.04 -14.25
C VAL A 193 -5.08 18.11 -13.36
N LEU A 194 -4.87 18.20 -12.03
CA LEU A 194 -5.95 18.28 -11.05
C LEU A 194 -6.78 19.55 -11.22
N ALA A 195 -6.14 20.70 -11.39
CA ALA A 195 -6.80 21.99 -11.56
C ALA A 195 -7.66 22.03 -12.84
N THR A 196 -7.16 21.48 -13.94
CA THR A 196 -7.91 21.35 -15.19
C THR A 196 -9.14 20.46 -15.03
N HIS A 197 -8.98 19.31 -14.37
CA HIS A 197 -10.04 18.34 -14.10
C HIS A 197 -11.14 18.96 -13.20
N ARG A 198 -10.74 19.67 -12.14
CA ARG A 198 -11.64 20.42 -11.27
C ARG A 198 -12.43 21.51 -12.02
N ALA A 199 -11.75 22.26 -12.89
CA ALA A 199 -12.39 23.32 -13.69
C ALA A 199 -13.50 22.78 -14.59
N GLN A 200 -13.46 21.49 -14.94
CA GLN A 200 -14.53 20.79 -15.68
C GLN A 200 -15.67 20.29 -14.77
N GLY A 201 -15.63 20.57 -13.46
CA GLY A 201 -16.62 20.10 -12.49
C GLY A 201 -16.53 18.62 -12.13
N LEU A 202 -15.39 17.98 -12.41
CA LEU A 202 -15.18 16.56 -12.18
C LEU A 202 -14.64 16.26 -10.76
N ARG A 203 -14.84 15.02 -10.28
CA ARG A 203 -14.44 14.59 -8.95
C ARG A 203 -12.94 14.68 -8.73
N SER A 204 -12.51 15.34 -7.67
CA SER A 204 -11.10 15.52 -7.31
C SER A 204 -10.92 15.48 -5.81
N VAL A 205 -9.79 14.91 -5.34
CA VAL A 205 -9.43 14.90 -3.92
C VAL A 205 -8.04 15.53 -3.77
N TYR A 206 -7.89 16.50 -2.88
CA TYR A 206 -6.64 17.23 -2.73
C TYR A 206 -6.44 17.73 -1.30
N ARG A 207 -5.20 18.11 -0.98
CA ARG A 207 -4.89 18.79 0.27
C ARG A 207 -5.12 20.29 0.11
N ASP A 208 -5.78 20.89 1.11
CA ASP A 208 -5.96 22.33 1.23
C ASP A 208 -5.64 22.75 2.68
N GLY A 209 -4.40 23.17 2.90
CA GLY A 209 -3.87 23.50 4.22
C GLY A 209 -3.86 22.30 5.15
N ASP A 210 -4.68 22.36 6.19
CA ASP A 210 -4.82 21.36 7.26
C ASP A 210 -5.94 20.34 7.03
N ALA A 211 -6.49 20.26 5.80
CA ALA A 211 -7.57 19.36 5.47
C ALA A 211 -7.35 18.64 4.12
N ILE A 212 -7.91 17.45 3.98
CA ILE A 212 -8.20 16.83 2.70
C ILE A 212 -9.57 17.31 2.23
N VAL A 213 -9.69 17.65 0.96
CA VAL A 213 -10.93 18.14 0.34
C VAL A 213 -11.33 17.21 -0.78
N ALA A 214 -12.56 16.69 -0.73
CA ALA A 214 -13.22 16.02 -1.85
C ALA A 214 -14.14 17.05 -2.52
N ALA A 215 -13.91 17.34 -3.81
CA ALA A 215 -14.61 18.39 -4.54
C ALA A 215 -15.20 17.89 -5.85
N GLN A 216 -16.41 18.36 -6.17
CA GLN A 216 -17.08 18.17 -7.45
C GLN A 216 -17.87 19.42 -7.83
N GLY A 217 -17.43 20.13 -8.87
CA GLY A 217 -18.03 21.43 -9.22
C GLY A 217 -17.85 22.44 -8.09
N ALA A 218 -18.96 22.94 -7.56
CA ALA A 218 -18.98 23.88 -6.43
C ALA A 218 -19.11 23.18 -5.06
N GLU A 219 -19.35 21.90 -5.04
CA GLU A 219 -19.51 21.14 -3.79
C GLU A 219 -18.14 20.68 -3.26
N GLU A 220 -17.92 20.90 -1.96
CA GLU A 220 -16.70 20.48 -1.27
C GLU A 220 -17.06 19.81 0.06
N VAL A 221 -16.39 18.71 0.34
CA VAL A 221 -16.41 18.04 1.65
C VAL A 221 -15.01 18.03 2.22
N ARG A 222 -14.85 18.49 3.46
CA ARG A 222 -13.56 18.65 4.11
C ARG A 222 -13.35 17.61 5.21
N PHE A 223 -12.14 17.11 5.31
CA PHE A 223 -11.67 16.16 6.31
C PHE A 223 -10.43 16.75 6.98
N PRO A 224 -10.52 17.29 8.21
CA PRO A 224 -9.37 17.82 8.92
C PRO A 224 -8.29 16.75 9.11
N LEU A 225 -7.05 17.07 8.82
CA LEU A 225 -5.92 16.12 8.97
C LEU A 225 -5.71 15.72 10.45
N ALA A 226 -6.14 16.57 11.38
CA ALA A 226 -6.14 16.26 12.82
C ALA A 226 -7.08 15.08 13.18
N ASP A 227 -8.13 14.86 12.39
CA ASP A 227 -9.10 13.78 12.58
C ASP A 227 -8.71 12.49 11.85
N ILE A 228 -7.54 12.47 11.20
CA ILE A 228 -7.01 11.31 10.45
C ILE A 228 -5.69 10.87 11.10
N PRO A 229 -5.72 9.96 12.10
CA PRO A 229 -4.54 9.56 12.87
C PRO A 229 -3.39 9.04 12.00
N LEU A 230 -3.72 8.35 10.90
CA LEU A 230 -2.78 7.85 9.91
C LEU A 230 -1.79 8.93 9.42
N THR A 231 -2.25 10.17 9.25
CA THR A 231 -1.45 11.26 8.65
C THR A 231 -0.55 11.99 9.66
N ARG A 232 -0.74 11.76 10.96
CA ARG A 232 -0.11 12.53 12.05
C ARG A 232 -0.22 14.04 11.82
N ASN A 233 -1.45 14.52 11.76
CA ASN A 233 -1.76 15.93 11.47
C ASN A 233 -1.19 16.41 10.12
N GLY A 234 -1.07 15.51 9.13
CA GLY A 234 -0.54 15.83 7.82
C GLY A 234 0.98 15.91 7.73
N THR A 235 1.69 15.52 8.78
CA THR A 235 3.17 15.47 8.80
C THR A 235 3.71 14.39 7.86
N ILE A 236 2.99 13.27 7.72
CA ILE A 236 3.40 12.15 6.86
C ILE A 236 2.70 12.26 5.52
N THR A 237 3.35 12.93 4.56
CA THR A 237 2.77 13.28 3.26
C THR A 237 2.29 12.07 2.45
N PHE A 238 3.07 11.00 2.38
CA PHE A 238 2.64 9.79 1.67
C PHE A 238 1.42 9.11 2.31
N GLN A 239 1.18 9.29 3.62
CA GLN A 239 -0.05 8.82 4.26
C GLN A 239 -1.24 9.73 3.96
N VAL A 240 -1.00 11.02 3.75
CA VAL A 240 -2.03 11.94 3.23
C VAL A 240 -2.46 11.49 1.83
N GLU A 241 -1.52 11.13 0.97
CA GLU A 241 -1.82 10.58 -0.38
C GLU A 241 -2.62 9.28 -0.30
N ASN A 242 -2.23 8.34 0.57
CA ASN A 242 -2.97 7.09 0.79
C ASN A 242 -4.41 7.36 1.30
N ALA A 243 -4.57 8.34 2.21
CA ALA A 243 -5.89 8.76 2.69
C ALA A 243 -6.73 9.38 1.59
N MET A 244 -6.16 10.27 0.76
CA MET A 244 -6.85 10.87 -0.39
C MET A 244 -7.33 9.82 -1.39
N ALA A 245 -6.49 8.85 -1.72
CA ALA A 245 -6.85 7.74 -2.61
C ALA A 245 -7.99 6.88 -2.05
N SER A 246 -7.97 6.61 -0.74
CA SER A 246 -9.01 5.82 -0.06
C SER A 246 -10.33 6.59 0.07
N ILE A 247 -10.29 7.91 0.35
CA ILE A 247 -11.47 8.79 0.33
C ILE A 247 -12.10 8.79 -1.07
N ALA A 248 -11.29 8.96 -2.11
CA ALA A 248 -11.75 8.94 -3.50
C ALA A 248 -12.42 7.61 -3.88
N ALA A 249 -11.87 6.49 -3.42
CA ALA A 249 -12.43 5.17 -3.65
C ALA A 249 -13.76 4.96 -2.90
N ALA A 250 -13.83 5.34 -1.63
CA ALA A 250 -15.06 5.28 -0.83
C ALA A 250 -16.17 6.16 -1.44
N TRP A 251 -15.80 7.35 -1.91
CA TRP A 251 -16.72 8.23 -2.62
C TRP A 251 -17.21 7.63 -3.95
N ALA A 252 -16.32 6.97 -4.69
CA ALA A 252 -16.68 6.29 -5.94
C ALA A 252 -17.64 5.11 -5.73
N LEU A 253 -17.66 4.56 -4.52
CA LEU A 253 -18.60 3.50 -4.08
C LEU A 253 -19.82 4.07 -3.35
N ASP A 254 -20.05 5.38 -3.43
CA ASP A 254 -21.18 6.11 -2.85
C ASP A 254 -21.34 5.92 -1.33
N LEU A 255 -20.22 5.74 -0.59
CA LEU A 255 -20.26 5.73 0.87
C LEU A 255 -20.65 7.12 1.40
N ASP A 256 -21.49 7.11 2.44
CA ASP A 256 -21.87 8.33 3.14
C ASP A 256 -20.67 9.04 3.77
N TRP A 257 -20.62 10.37 3.70
CA TRP A 257 -19.50 11.17 4.19
C TRP A 257 -19.24 11.02 5.69
N ASP A 258 -20.28 10.80 6.49
CA ASP A 258 -20.13 10.61 7.92
C ASP A 258 -19.55 9.21 8.24
N ILE A 259 -19.82 8.20 7.42
CA ILE A 259 -19.16 6.89 7.48
C ILE A 259 -17.69 7.04 7.15
N ILE A 260 -17.37 7.75 6.08
CA ILE A 260 -15.97 7.99 5.68
C ILE A 260 -15.22 8.72 6.81
N ARG A 261 -15.80 9.78 7.41
CA ARG A 261 -15.17 10.51 8.54
C ARG A 261 -14.91 9.58 9.74
N ARG A 262 -15.92 8.81 10.16
CA ARG A 262 -15.75 7.87 11.28
C ARG A 262 -14.70 6.81 10.98
N GLY A 263 -14.69 6.25 9.77
CA GLY A 263 -13.70 5.27 9.37
C GLY A 263 -12.28 5.83 9.37
N LEU A 264 -12.07 7.04 8.83
CA LEU A 264 -10.76 7.71 8.86
C LEU A 264 -10.28 7.97 10.30
N ALA A 265 -11.18 8.39 11.19
CA ALA A 265 -10.85 8.70 12.59
C ALA A 265 -10.51 7.45 13.42
N THR A 266 -11.01 6.28 13.03
CA THR A 266 -10.78 5.02 13.74
C THR A 266 -9.65 4.16 13.15
N PHE A 267 -9.11 4.53 11.99
CA PHE A 267 -8.00 3.82 11.40
C PHE A 267 -6.67 4.27 12.05
N VAL A 268 -6.19 3.44 12.96
CA VAL A 268 -4.89 3.66 13.62
C VAL A 268 -3.82 2.84 12.92
N ASN A 269 -2.73 3.49 12.53
CA ASN A 269 -1.59 2.86 11.85
C ASN A 269 -0.62 2.25 12.87
N ASP A 270 -1.00 1.14 13.47
CA ASP A 270 -0.19 0.40 14.43
C ASP A 270 0.28 -0.96 13.88
N ALA A 271 1.02 -1.69 14.71
CA ALA A 271 1.58 -3.00 14.33
C ALA A 271 0.51 -4.08 14.07
N GLN A 272 -0.73 -3.90 14.53
CA GLN A 272 -1.83 -4.85 14.31
C GLN A 272 -2.62 -4.47 13.05
N THR A 273 -2.93 -3.20 12.90
CA THR A 273 -3.78 -2.70 11.80
C THR A 273 -3.03 -2.58 10.48
N ALA A 274 -1.75 -2.16 10.51
CA ALA A 274 -0.92 -2.01 9.32
C ALA A 274 0.56 -2.34 9.64
N PRO A 275 0.90 -3.62 9.84
CA PRO A 275 2.24 -4.03 10.24
C PRO A 275 3.29 -3.61 9.23
N GLY A 276 4.40 -3.04 9.72
CA GLY A 276 5.52 -2.60 8.89
C GLY A 276 5.19 -1.43 7.95
N ARG A 277 4.22 -0.58 8.31
CA ARG A 277 3.83 0.59 7.51
C ARG A 277 3.91 1.86 8.35
N PHE A 278 5.14 2.31 8.67
CA PHE A 278 5.42 3.47 9.52
C PHE A 278 4.83 3.32 10.93
N ASN A 279 5.07 2.18 11.57
CA ASN A 279 4.63 1.96 12.95
C ASN A 279 5.53 2.70 13.92
N VAL A 280 4.94 3.50 14.79
CA VAL A 280 5.67 4.39 15.68
C VAL A 280 5.54 3.92 17.12
N PHE A 281 6.68 3.81 17.79
CA PHE A 281 6.83 3.41 19.18
C PHE A 281 7.60 4.50 19.95
N GLU A 282 7.40 4.53 21.25
CA GLU A 282 8.18 5.35 22.19
C GLU A 282 9.08 4.43 23.02
N HIS A 283 10.38 4.73 23.06
CA HIS A 283 11.35 3.99 23.86
C HIS A 283 12.25 4.94 24.63
N ARG A 284 12.15 4.97 25.98
CA ARG A 284 12.97 5.83 26.87
C ARG A 284 13.00 7.32 26.49
N GLY A 285 11.87 7.83 25.94
CA GLY A 285 11.77 9.21 25.45
C GLY A 285 12.39 9.46 24.08
N ALA A 286 12.74 8.40 23.35
CA ALA A 286 13.10 8.41 21.94
C ALA A 286 11.96 7.86 21.08
N THR A 287 11.87 8.32 19.84
CA THR A 287 10.91 7.82 18.85
C THR A 287 11.52 6.70 18.02
N VAL A 288 10.85 5.57 17.93
CA VAL A 288 11.24 4.44 17.09
C VAL A 288 10.18 4.25 16.01
N ILE A 289 10.61 4.14 14.76
CA ILE A 289 9.73 3.95 13.61
C ILE A 289 10.13 2.65 12.91
N ALA A 290 9.18 1.73 12.72
CA ALA A 290 9.39 0.52 11.95
C ALA A 290 8.63 0.57 10.64
N ASP A 291 9.31 0.30 9.51
CA ASP A 291 8.72 0.29 8.16
C ASP A 291 9.35 -0.80 7.29
N TYR A 292 8.58 -1.33 6.35
CA TYR A 292 9.04 -2.31 5.35
C TYR A 292 9.53 -1.64 4.05
N GLY A 293 9.83 -0.35 4.07
CA GLY A 293 10.35 0.39 2.90
C GLY A 293 11.71 -0.13 2.45
N HIS A 294 11.79 -0.75 1.27
CA HIS A 294 13.00 -1.39 0.75
C HIS A 294 13.29 -1.02 -0.72
N ASN A 295 12.89 0.18 -1.13
CA ASN A 295 13.22 0.75 -2.42
C ASN A 295 13.53 2.25 -2.30
N PRO A 296 14.30 2.85 -3.23
CA PRO A 296 14.73 4.24 -3.13
C PRO A 296 13.59 5.24 -2.96
N ASP A 297 12.47 5.07 -3.68
CA ASP A 297 11.33 5.97 -3.61
C ASP A 297 10.64 5.92 -2.25
N ALA A 298 10.48 4.70 -1.67
CA ALA A 298 9.93 4.52 -0.34
C ALA A 298 10.85 5.14 0.72
N ILE A 299 12.16 4.90 0.63
CA ILE A 299 13.15 5.47 1.56
C ILE A 299 13.15 7.00 1.49
N LEU A 300 13.07 7.58 0.31
CA LEU A 300 12.97 9.03 0.15
C LEU A 300 11.69 9.59 0.81
N ALA A 301 10.56 8.89 0.67
CA ALA A 301 9.31 9.27 1.33
C ALA A 301 9.42 9.16 2.87
N LEU A 302 10.06 8.10 3.38
CA LEU A 302 10.32 7.92 4.81
C LEU A 302 11.25 9.01 5.35
N VAL A 303 12.32 9.34 4.64
CA VAL A 303 13.24 10.43 5.01
C VAL A 303 12.50 11.76 5.13
N ARG A 304 11.66 12.10 4.15
CA ARG A 304 10.84 13.32 4.22
C ARG A 304 9.91 13.35 5.44
N ALA A 305 9.30 12.21 5.76
CA ALA A 305 8.45 12.10 6.95
C ALA A 305 9.24 12.24 8.25
N VAL A 306 10.41 11.60 8.33
CA VAL A 306 11.32 11.70 9.49
C VAL A 306 11.91 13.10 9.64
N ASP A 307 12.22 13.79 8.54
CA ASP A 307 12.74 15.16 8.56
C ASP A 307 11.74 16.17 9.12
N ALA A 308 10.46 15.91 8.95
CA ALA A 308 9.38 16.71 9.53
C ALA A 308 9.17 16.45 11.04
N MET A 309 9.83 15.42 11.62
CA MET A 309 9.72 15.08 13.03
C MET A 309 10.90 15.63 13.84
N PRO A 310 10.65 16.12 15.08
CA PRO A 310 11.75 16.60 15.92
C PRO A 310 12.66 15.47 16.35
N ALA A 311 13.97 15.65 16.21
CA ALA A 311 14.97 14.71 16.69
C ALA A 311 16.29 15.42 17.02
N LYS A 312 16.94 15.00 18.11
CA LYS A 312 18.30 15.45 18.46
C LYS A 312 19.35 14.74 17.61
N ARG A 313 19.20 13.43 17.45
CA ARG A 313 20.03 12.55 16.66
C ARG A 313 19.13 11.59 15.90
N ARG A 314 19.52 11.22 14.69
CA ARG A 314 18.79 10.25 13.87
C ARG A 314 19.65 9.06 13.56
N SER A 315 19.13 7.87 13.83
CA SER A 315 19.74 6.62 13.46
C SER A 315 18.84 5.81 12.52
N VAL A 316 19.42 4.98 11.67
CA VAL A 316 18.67 4.06 10.81
C VAL A 316 19.30 2.67 10.85
N VAL A 317 18.42 1.66 10.85
CA VAL A 317 18.77 0.24 10.70
C VAL A 317 18.27 -0.22 9.34
N ILE A 318 19.13 -0.76 8.49
CA ILE A 318 18.78 -1.18 7.13
C ILE A 318 19.49 -2.45 6.70
N SER A 319 18.78 -3.29 5.96
CA SER A 319 19.31 -4.31 5.06
C SER A 319 18.87 -4.03 3.63
N GLY A 320 19.46 -4.70 2.67
CA GLY A 320 19.10 -4.62 1.26
C GLY A 320 18.46 -5.92 0.76
N ALA A 321 17.44 -5.82 -0.08
CA ALA A 321 16.88 -6.97 -0.77
C ALA A 321 17.79 -7.37 -1.94
N GLY A 322 18.39 -8.56 -1.89
CA GLY A 322 19.37 -9.02 -2.88
C GLY A 322 18.85 -9.24 -4.30
N ASP A 323 17.54 -9.30 -4.49
CA ASP A 323 16.88 -9.37 -5.80
C ASP A 323 16.68 -8.00 -6.49
N ARG A 324 17.28 -6.93 -5.94
CA ARG A 324 17.31 -5.59 -6.51
C ARG A 324 18.57 -5.37 -7.36
N ARG A 325 18.53 -4.36 -8.26
CA ARG A 325 19.71 -3.94 -9.01
C ARG A 325 20.74 -3.30 -8.08
N ASP A 326 22.02 -3.41 -8.42
CA ASP A 326 23.10 -2.84 -7.61
C ASP A 326 22.92 -1.33 -7.38
N GLU A 327 22.52 -0.61 -8.43
CA GLU A 327 22.25 0.82 -8.35
C GLU A 327 21.12 1.17 -7.38
N ASP A 328 20.05 0.35 -7.31
CA ASP A 328 18.94 0.57 -6.40
C ASP A 328 19.37 0.32 -4.95
N ILE A 329 20.23 -0.68 -4.70
CA ILE A 329 20.77 -0.97 -3.36
C ILE A 329 21.67 0.18 -2.89
N ARG A 330 22.58 0.67 -3.73
CA ARG A 330 23.45 1.82 -3.40
C ARG A 330 22.63 3.08 -3.11
N MET A 331 21.67 3.39 -3.98
CA MET A 331 20.83 4.60 -3.87
C MET A 331 20.07 4.65 -2.55
N GLN A 332 19.67 3.51 -1.98
CA GLN A 332 19.01 3.47 -0.68
C GLN A 332 19.88 4.10 0.41
N THR A 333 21.14 3.71 0.48
CA THR A 333 22.07 4.24 1.49
C THR A 333 22.65 5.59 1.13
N GLU A 334 22.73 5.98 -0.15
CA GLU A 334 23.01 7.38 -0.55
C GLU A 334 21.96 8.33 0.03
N ILE A 335 20.67 7.97 -0.08
CA ILE A 335 19.56 8.77 0.47
C ILE A 335 19.66 8.82 2.01
N LEU A 336 19.87 7.67 2.65
CA LEU A 336 19.96 7.58 4.12
C LEU A 336 21.19 8.30 4.66
N GLY A 337 22.33 8.21 3.98
CA GLY A 337 23.57 8.87 4.36
C GLY A 337 23.51 10.40 4.39
N ALA A 338 22.55 10.98 3.65
CA ALA A 338 22.27 12.41 3.68
C ALA A 338 21.31 12.82 4.81
N ALA A 339 20.58 11.87 5.41
CA ALA A 339 19.51 12.16 6.36
C ALA A 339 19.78 11.71 7.80
N PHE A 340 20.64 10.72 8.01
CA PHE A 340 20.88 10.08 9.30
C PHE A 340 22.31 10.27 9.79
N ASP A 341 22.48 10.40 11.11
CA ASP A 341 23.76 10.55 11.78
C ASP A 341 24.47 9.20 11.96
N ASP A 342 23.69 8.14 12.23
CA ASP A 342 24.14 6.76 12.40
C ASP A 342 23.42 5.82 11.44
N VAL A 343 24.17 4.93 10.79
CA VAL A 343 23.64 3.90 9.92
C VAL A 343 24.14 2.52 10.37
N LEU A 344 23.20 1.67 10.79
CA LEU A 344 23.46 0.29 11.14
C LEU A 344 23.02 -0.59 9.95
N LEU A 345 24.00 -1.20 9.32
CA LEU A 345 23.76 -2.12 8.19
C LEU A 345 23.65 -3.54 8.76
N TYR A 346 22.57 -4.25 8.46
CA TYR A 346 22.51 -5.65 8.86
C TYR A 346 22.44 -6.59 7.65
N GLN A 347 23.05 -7.77 7.83
CA GLN A 347 22.93 -8.82 6.85
C GLN A 347 21.72 -9.68 7.16
N ASP A 348 20.80 -9.77 6.19
CA ASP A 348 19.66 -10.66 6.25
C ASP A 348 20.10 -12.13 6.07
N GLN A 349 19.31 -13.06 6.60
CA GLN A 349 19.53 -14.50 6.41
C GLN A 349 19.33 -14.94 4.96
N CYS A 350 18.39 -14.33 4.25
CA CYS A 350 18.07 -14.64 2.87
C CYS A 350 18.68 -13.63 1.90
N GLN A 351 19.81 -13.97 1.29
CA GLN A 351 20.49 -13.11 0.32
C GLN A 351 19.82 -13.06 -1.06
N ARG A 352 18.68 -13.74 -1.27
CA ARG A 352 17.89 -13.76 -2.51
C ARG A 352 18.73 -13.98 -3.77
N GLY A 353 19.70 -14.92 -3.68
CA GLY A 353 20.55 -15.33 -4.79
C GLY A 353 21.91 -14.63 -4.88
N ARG A 354 22.21 -13.65 -4.04
CA ARG A 354 23.54 -13.03 -3.94
C ARG A 354 24.47 -13.78 -2.98
N ALA A 355 25.75 -13.56 -3.15
CA ALA A 355 26.75 -14.08 -2.23
C ALA A 355 26.70 -13.38 -0.86
N ASP A 356 27.19 -14.07 0.16
CA ASP A 356 27.29 -13.53 1.51
C ASP A 356 28.17 -12.26 1.54
N GLY A 357 27.67 -11.19 2.17
CA GLY A 357 28.34 -9.89 2.23
C GLY A 357 28.20 -9.01 0.99
N GLU A 358 27.71 -9.51 -0.15
CA GLU A 358 27.59 -8.73 -1.39
C GLU A 358 26.61 -7.56 -1.24
N VAL A 359 25.47 -7.77 -0.60
CA VAL A 359 24.48 -6.71 -0.36
C VAL A 359 25.03 -5.65 0.60
N LEU A 360 25.73 -6.07 1.67
CA LEU A 360 26.36 -5.14 2.60
C LEU A 360 27.42 -4.27 1.91
N ALA A 361 28.23 -4.85 1.03
CA ALA A 361 29.23 -4.10 0.27
C ALA A 361 28.59 -3.00 -0.59
N LEU A 362 27.48 -3.31 -1.27
CA LEU A 362 26.73 -2.33 -2.07
C LEU A 362 26.11 -1.22 -1.20
N LEU A 363 25.57 -1.56 -0.04
CA LEU A 363 25.04 -0.58 0.91
C LEU A 363 26.16 0.33 1.44
N GLN A 364 27.34 -0.22 1.72
CA GLN A 364 28.52 0.56 2.12
C GLN A 364 28.98 1.50 1.02
N GLU A 365 29.02 1.03 -0.23
CA GLU A 365 29.39 1.86 -1.38
C GLU A 365 28.51 3.12 -1.47
N GLY A 366 27.19 3.00 -1.21
CA GLY A 366 26.27 4.14 -1.20
C GLY A 366 26.51 5.13 -0.04
N LEU A 367 27.22 4.72 1.02
CA LEU A 367 27.59 5.61 2.13
C LEU A 367 28.92 6.32 1.94
N VAL A 368 29.66 6.01 0.88
CA VAL A 368 30.97 6.66 0.62
C VAL A 368 30.76 8.15 0.37
N GLY A 369 31.35 8.98 1.24
CA GLY A 369 31.22 10.43 1.15
C GLY A 369 29.87 11.00 1.61
N ALA A 370 29.10 10.21 2.37
CA ALA A 370 27.82 10.63 2.93
C ALA A 370 27.96 11.95 3.70
N PRO A 371 27.13 12.97 3.41
CA PRO A 371 27.34 14.31 3.95
C PRO A 371 26.96 14.44 5.44
N ARG A 372 26.13 13.53 5.97
CA ARG A 372 25.65 13.60 7.34
C ARG A 372 26.10 12.45 8.22
N THR A 373 26.17 11.23 7.67
CA THR A 373 26.50 10.04 8.45
C THR A 373 27.91 10.12 9.02
N THR A 374 28.02 10.02 10.35
CA THR A 374 29.28 10.04 11.10
C THR A 374 29.67 8.69 11.65
N HIS A 375 28.72 7.74 11.71
CA HIS A 375 28.94 6.41 12.23
C HIS A 375 28.25 5.36 11.35
N ILE A 376 29.00 4.34 10.94
CA ILE A 376 28.52 3.20 10.17
C ILE A 376 28.95 1.94 10.89
N GLU A 377 28.04 1.00 11.08
CA GLU A 377 28.33 -0.29 11.71
C GLU A 377 27.63 -1.44 10.99
N GLU A 378 28.33 -2.54 10.82
CA GLU A 378 27.79 -3.78 10.26
C GLU A 378 27.44 -4.75 11.37
N ILE A 379 26.25 -5.35 11.27
CA ILE A 379 25.75 -6.29 12.26
C ILE A 379 25.17 -7.51 11.52
N HIS A 380 25.49 -8.71 12.00
CA HIS A 380 24.92 -9.93 11.44
C HIS A 380 23.62 -10.28 12.16
N GLY A 381 22.51 -10.09 11.47
CA GLY A 381 21.16 -10.42 11.92
C GLY A 381 20.31 -9.21 12.31
N GLU A 382 19.05 -9.23 11.88
CA GLU A 382 18.06 -8.16 12.05
C GLU A 382 17.82 -7.84 13.53
N PHE A 383 17.52 -8.85 14.33
CA PHE A 383 17.18 -8.65 15.76
C PHE A 383 18.34 -8.09 16.58
N LEU A 384 19.59 -8.50 16.28
CA LEU A 384 20.76 -7.95 16.95
C LEU A 384 20.97 -6.47 16.54
N ALA A 385 20.72 -6.13 15.29
CA ALA A 385 20.81 -4.74 14.83
C ALA A 385 19.72 -3.87 15.50
N ILE A 386 18.50 -4.39 15.64
CA ILE A 386 17.42 -3.73 16.38
C ILE A 386 17.82 -3.51 17.84
N ASP A 387 18.29 -4.54 18.53
CA ASP A 387 18.73 -4.46 19.93
C ASP A 387 19.86 -3.44 20.11
N THR A 388 20.83 -3.43 19.20
CA THR A 388 21.96 -2.50 19.21
C THR A 388 21.48 -1.06 19.04
N ALA A 389 20.56 -0.82 18.11
CA ALA A 389 19.98 0.49 17.89
C ALA A 389 19.21 0.97 19.11
N LEU A 390 18.28 0.17 19.64
CA LEU A 390 17.46 0.50 20.80
C LEU A 390 18.30 0.81 22.05
N ALA A 391 19.37 0.05 22.29
CA ALA A 391 20.27 0.25 23.45
C ALA A 391 21.02 1.58 23.44
N ARG A 392 21.21 2.19 22.27
CA ARG A 392 21.95 3.45 22.07
C ARG A 392 21.06 4.69 22.13
N LEU A 393 19.76 4.53 22.08
CA LEU A 393 18.84 5.68 22.05
C LEU A 393 18.83 6.47 23.36
N ALA A 394 18.89 7.76 23.23
CA ALA A 394 18.72 8.73 24.30
C ALA A 394 17.42 9.53 24.12
N PRO A 395 16.88 10.15 25.20
CA PRO A 395 15.67 10.94 25.12
C PRO A 395 15.75 12.06 24.07
N GLY A 396 14.80 12.06 23.15
CA GLY A 396 14.71 12.99 22.03
C GLY A 396 15.41 12.52 20.75
N ASP A 397 15.97 11.31 20.72
CA ASP A 397 16.50 10.69 19.49
C ASP A 397 15.36 10.07 18.64
N LEU A 398 15.65 9.83 17.38
CA LEU A 398 14.77 9.12 16.46
C LEU A 398 15.54 7.97 15.77
N CYS A 399 14.95 6.79 15.78
CA CYS A 399 15.45 5.63 15.05
C CYS A 399 14.44 5.15 14.03
N LEU A 400 14.84 5.07 12.76
CA LEU A 400 14.10 4.37 11.71
C LEU A 400 14.65 2.96 11.57
N ILE A 401 13.79 1.96 11.69
CA ILE A 401 14.14 0.56 11.51
C ILE A 401 13.44 0.05 10.25
N LEU A 402 14.22 -0.24 9.22
CA LEU A 402 13.73 -0.86 8.00
C LEU A 402 13.75 -2.37 8.20
N VAL A 403 12.56 -2.91 8.49
CA VAL A 403 12.38 -4.32 8.86
C VAL A 403 12.22 -5.22 7.63
N ASP A 404 12.78 -6.42 7.67
CA ASP A 404 12.57 -7.46 6.65
C ASP A 404 11.55 -8.51 7.13
N GLN A 405 11.75 -9.08 8.33
CA GLN A 405 10.82 -10.01 8.96
C GLN A 405 9.74 -9.25 9.74
N VAL A 406 8.78 -8.66 9.01
CA VAL A 406 7.87 -7.63 9.54
C VAL A 406 7.22 -8.00 10.87
N GLU A 407 6.49 -9.13 10.95
CA GLU A 407 5.74 -9.51 12.17
C GLU A 407 6.69 -9.81 13.32
N ASP A 408 7.72 -10.63 13.08
CA ASP A 408 8.69 -11.02 14.10
C ASP A 408 9.51 -9.83 14.60
N ALA A 409 9.88 -8.89 13.71
CA ALA A 409 10.60 -7.67 14.07
C ALA A 409 9.74 -6.72 14.91
N LEU A 410 8.46 -6.54 14.55
CA LEU A 410 7.53 -5.71 15.32
C LEU A 410 7.28 -6.29 16.72
N ASP A 411 7.09 -7.61 16.83
CA ASP A 411 6.96 -8.30 18.11
C ASP A 411 8.23 -8.20 18.94
N HIS A 412 9.39 -8.29 18.29
CA HIS A 412 10.69 -8.12 18.96
C HIS A 412 10.86 -6.70 19.51
N ILE A 413 10.59 -5.67 18.68
CA ILE A 413 10.63 -4.27 19.09
C ILE A 413 9.69 -4.03 20.28
N ALA A 414 8.44 -4.50 20.20
CA ALA A 414 7.46 -4.32 21.26
C ALA A 414 7.90 -4.96 22.59
N ARG A 415 8.46 -6.17 22.54
CA ARG A 415 9.02 -6.86 23.73
C ARG A 415 10.19 -6.07 24.33
N ARG A 416 11.15 -5.61 23.52
CA ARG A 416 12.32 -4.87 23.99
C ARG A 416 11.94 -3.52 24.62
N ILE A 417 10.93 -2.87 24.05
CA ILE A 417 10.38 -1.63 24.63
C ILE A 417 9.70 -1.88 25.98
N ALA A 418 8.98 -3.01 26.11
CA ALA A 418 8.32 -3.37 27.36
C ALA A 418 9.28 -3.80 28.48
N GLU A 419 10.46 -4.33 28.12
CA GLU A 419 11.53 -4.73 29.06
C GLU A 419 12.34 -3.54 29.62
N GLY A 420 12.25 -2.36 29.00
CA GLY A 420 12.83 -1.15 29.54
C GLY A 420 13.74 -0.33 28.81
#